data_db9a5d21028406e825b7853c014e6efa
#
_entry.id   db9a5d21028406e825b7853c014e6efa
#
_cell.length_a   1.000
_cell.length_b   1.000
_cell.length_c   1.000
_cell.angle_alpha   90.00
_cell.angle_beta   90.00
_cell.angle_gamma   90.00
#
_symmetry.space_group_name_H-M   'P 1'
#
loop_
_entity.id
_entity.type
_entity.pdbx_description
1 polymer ?
#
loop_
_entity_poly.entity_id
_entity_poly.type
_entity_poly.pdbx_seq_one_letter_code
_entity_poly.pdbx_strand_id
1 'polypeptide(L)'
;MQLATIFLGFIVFGFSENIKGPAIPRIQFDFMLNESQLGTLLSLNALGYLIACSFTAFLTRLWGIKIVSIAAFGVMILSGVFIYLSNSFPMFSSSYFLMYIGNGMLEIALAILGARIFVKNTGTMMNLTHGFYGLSSTVAPLIATGLMSVSVFGHMLDWRGMYVAMLSLSILPILFALRSSFPSDEVAHEDRVPMKTLMRDRVLWFMVLILSFGVVSELAVGGWLVNFLEKAYKWEGVKASGMLSAFFLCFTLARLILGPITDKIGFILSLIIFSGFSALCTFGAIIGGEPLAFLFAAAGIGIAMIYPTVMAFIAKRYPNGTDTAITFTVTLMGVGSVIGNYLIGGVIELVKNGVGSDTQIGLIRGLQTGYGFIGLCAAICAVFSFILYLILKKQKELI
;
A
#
# COMPACT_ATOMS: atom_id res chain seq x y z
N MET A 1 -9.61 -11.63 -23.07
CA MET A 1 -8.16 -11.42 -22.91
C MET A 1 -7.87 -10.14 -22.11
N GLN A 2 -8.50 -9.00 -22.42
CA GLN A 2 -8.34 -7.74 -21.64
C GLN A 2 -8.63 -7.92 -20.14
N LEU A 3 -9.75 -8.60 -19.79
CA LEU A 3 -10.10 -8.92 -18.40
C LEU A 3 -9.00 -9.75 -17.70
N ALA A 4 -8.45 -10.73 -18.42
CA ALA A 4 -7.34 -11.52 -17.88
C ALA A 4 -6.09 -10.67 -17.62
N THR A 5 -5.78 -9.71 -18.52
CA THR A 5 -4.67 -8.76 -18.29
C THR A 5 -4.89 -7.94 -17.02
N ILE A 6 -6.13 -7.43 -16.79
CA ILE A 6 -6.45 -6.63 -15.61
C ILE A 6 -6.35 -7.48 -14.33
N PHE A 7 -7.04 -8.62 -14.27
CA PHE A 7 -7.09 -9.44 -13.06
C PHE A 7 -5.73 -10.02 -12.69
N LEU A 8 -4.99 -10.57 -13.67
CA LEU A 8 -3.62 -11.03 -13.46
C LEU A 8 -2.68 -9.88 -13.09
N GLY A 9 -2.89 -8.70 -13.68
CA GLY A 9 -2.14 -7.51 -13.32
C GLY A 9 -2.35 -7.10 -11.87
N PHE A 10 -3.59 -7.10 -11.36
CA PHE A 10 -3.86 -6.83 -9.94
C PHE A 10 -3.33 -7.91 -9.00
N ILE A 11 -3.26 -9.17 -9.45
CA ILE A 11 -2.58 -10.24 -8.70
C ILE A 11 -1.09 -9.95 -8.60
N VAL A 12 -0.42 -9.62 -9.71
CA VAL A 12 1.01 -9.28 -9.73
C VAL A 12 1.27 -8.04 -8.86
N PHE A 13 0.43 -7.02 -8.96
CA PHE A 13 0.52 -5.82 -8.13
C PHE A 13 0.43 -6.14 -6.63
N GLY A 14 -0.55 -6.95 -6.22
CA GLY A 14 -0.70 -7.36 -4.82
C GLY A 14 0.48 -8.22 -4.33
N PHE A 15 1.01 -9.11 -5.18
CA PHE A 15 2.22 -9.85 -4.85
C PHE A 15 3.42 -8.93 -4.66
N SER A 16 3.74 -8.11 -5.64
CA SER A 16 4.93 -7.24 -5.61
C SER A 16 4.92 -6.28 -4.41
N GLU A 17 3.74 -5.83 -3.99
CA GLU A 17 3.61 -4.94 -2.83
C GLU A 17 3.81 -5.67 -1.49
N ASN A 18 3.42 -6.94 -1.38
CA ASN A 18 3.30 -7.61 -0.08
C ASN A 18 4.33 -8.72 0.18
N ILE A 19 5.16 -9.10 -0.81
CA ILE A 19 6.31 -10.00 -0.59
C ILE A 19 7.44 -9.34 0.21
N LYS A 20 7.43 -8.02 0.34
CA LYS A 20 8.46 -7.27 1.08
C LYS A 20 8.48 -7.61 2.57
N GLY A 21 7.32 -7.85 3.18
CA GLY A 21 7.22 -8.12 4.62
C GLY A 21 8.17 -9.22 5.09
N PRO A 22 8.06 -10.45 4.57
CA PRO A 22 8.99 -11.54 4.89
C PRO A 22 10.42 -11.32 4.41
N ALA A 23 10.63 -10.56 3.32
CA ALA A 23 11.96 -10.31 2.78
C ALA A 23 12.77 -9.30 3.60
N ILE A 24 12.13 -8.30 4.19
CA ILE A 24 12.78 -7.19 4.92
C ILE A 24 13.76 -7.66 5.99
N PRO A 25 13.44 -8.59 6.91
CA PRO A 25 14.39 -9.04 7.91
C PRO A 25 15.66 -9.66 7.28
N ARG A 26 15.53 -10.35 6.15
CA ARG A 26 16.61 -11.00 5.41
C ARG A 26 17.49 -9.98 4.68
N ILE A 27 16.84 -9.01 4.01
CA ILE A 27 17.51 -7.88 3.35
C ILE A 27 18.31 -7.06 4.38
N GLN A 28 17.69 -6.79 5.54
CA GLN A 28 18.32 -6.05 6.61
C GLN A 28 19.55 -6.77 7.18
N PHE A 29 19.46 -8.10 7.33
CA PHE A 29 20.58 -8.93 7.75
C PHE A 29 21.71 -8.94 6.71
N ASP A 30 21.41 -9.17 5.44
CA ASP A 30 22.40 -9.31 4.36
C ASP A 30 23.20 -8.01 4.12
N PHE A 31 22.53 -6.87 4.19
CA PHE A 31 23.18 -5.56 4.00
C PHE A 31 23.53 -4.84 5.31
N MET A 32 23.35 -5.48 6.47
CA MET A 32 23.61 -4.93 7.80
C MET A 32 22.94 -3.56 8.01
N LEU A 33 21.69 -3.42 7.57
CA LEU A 33 20.98 -2.14 7.65
C LEU A 33 20.48 -1.89 9.07
N ASN A 34 20.65 -0.66 9.53
CA ASN A 34 19.97 -0.17 10.71
C ASN A 34 18.50 0.21 10.39
N GLU A 35 17.70 0.50 11.42
CA GLU A 35 16.25 0.77 11.25
C GLU A 35 15.99 2.07 10.48
N SER A 36 16.86 3.07 10.62
CA SER A 36 16.77 4.32 9.86
C SER A 36 17.03 4.10 8.35
N GLN A 37 18.02 3.27 8.02
CA GLN A 37 18.30 2.89 6.62
C GLN A 37 17.16 2.09 6.01
N LEU A 38 16.53 1.21 6.80
CA LEU A 38 15.31 0.50 6.38
C LEU A 38 14.15 1.47 6.12
N GLY A 39 13.92 2.41 7.02
CA GLY A 39 12.91 3.46 6.83
C GLY A 39 13.17 4.29 5.56
N THR A 40 14.43 4.62 5.30
CA THR A 40 14.85 5.33 4.08
C THR A 40 14.57 4.49 2.83
N LEU A 41 14.86 3.19 2.85
CA LEU A 41 14.56 2.27 1.73
C LEU A 41 13.05 2.23 1.45
N LEU A 42 12.22 2.10 2.48
CA LEU A 42 10.76 2.08 2.32
C LEU A 42 10.20 3.43 1.84
N SER A 43 10.83 4.53 2.22
CA SER A 43 10.49 5.87 1.72
C SER A 43 10.85 6.05 0.25
N LEU A 44 12.00 5.54 -0.17
CA LEU A 44 12.41 5.52 -1.58
C LEU A 44 11.39 4.75 -2.44
N ASN A 45 10.86 3.67 -1.92
CA ASN A 45 9.81 2.89 -2.59
C ASN A 45 8.55 3.73 -2.80
N ALA A 46 8.06 4.36 -1.74
CA ALA A 46 6.90 5.23 -1.80
C ALA A 46 7.13 6.41 -2.77
N LEU A 47 8.35 6.94 -2.84
CA LEU A 47 8.73 7.97 -3.79
C LEU A 47 8.72 7.46 -5.24
N GLY A 48 9.26 6.27 -5.51
CA GLY A 48 9.23 5.64 -6.84
C GLY A 48 7.79 5.47 -7.34
N TYR A 49 6.93 4.94 -6.48
CA TYR A 49 5.51 4.80 -6.77
C TYR A 49 4.84 6.15 -7.06
N LEU A 50 5.04 7.17 -6.21
CA LEU A 50 4.48 8.51 -6.38
C LEU A 50 4.91 9.16 -7.71
N ILE A 51 6.20 9.07 -8.04
CA ILE A 51 6.73 9.58 -9.31
C ILE A 51 6.04 8.87 -10.47
N ALA A 52 5.94 7.54 -10.44
CA ALA A 52 5.30 6.77 -11.51
C ALA A 52 3.82 7.15 -11.69
N CYS A 53 3.06 7.27 -10.61
CA CYS A 53 1.66 7.70 -10.67
C CYS A 53 1.52 9.07 -11.36
N SER A 54 2.48 9.99 -11.14
CA SER A 54 2.45 11.34 -11.69
C SER A 54 2.60 11.39 -13.21
N PHE A 55 3.40 10.51 -13.81
CA PHE A 55 3.67 10.56 -15.26
C PHE A 55 2.96 9.48 -16.07
N THR A 56 2.47 8.39 -15.47
CA THR A 56 1.89 7.25 -16.21
C THR A 56 0.68 7.66 -17.04
N ALA A 57 -0.22 8.50 -16.51
CA ALA A 57 -1.35 9.01 -17.27
C ALA A 57 -0.94 9.85 -18.49
N PHE A 58 0.20 10.53 -18.43
CA PHE A 58 0.79 11.23 -19.57
C PHE A 58 1.35 10.23 -20.59
N LEU A 59 2.09 9.22 -20.12
CA LEU A 59 2.62 8.18 -21.02
C LEU A 59 1.51 7.41 -21.74
N THR A 60 0.39 7.13 -21.08
CA THR A 60 -0.74 6.43 -21.72
C THR A 60 -1.35 7.24 -22.86
N ARG A 61 -1.33 8.58 -22.77
CA ARG A 61 -1.77 9.46 -23.87
C ARG A 61 -0.76 9.49 -25.04
N LEU A 62 0.54 9.37 -24.73
CA LEU A 62 1.60 9.48 -25.72
C LEU A 62 1.80 8.17 -26.49
N TRP A 63 1.85 7.03 -25.79
CA TRP A 63 2.19 5.71 -26.34
C TRP A 63 1.01 4.74 -26.41
N GLY A 64 -0.13 5.12 -25.87
CA GLY A 64 -1.31 4.25 -25.73
C GLY A 64 -1.23 3.32 -24.52
N ILE A 65 -2.42 3.01 -24.01
CA ILE A 65 -2.58 2.21 -22.78
C ILE A 65 -1.96 0.82 -22.88
N LYS A 66 -1.98 0.20 -24.08
CA LYS A 66 -1.40 -1.14 -24.32
C LYS A 66 0.11 -1.15 -24.10
N ILE A 67 0.82 -0.21 -24.72
CA ILE A 67 2.29 -0.13 -24.65
C ILE A 67 2.70 0.15 -23.20
N VAL A 68 2.03 1.10 -22.53
CA VAL A 68 2.35 1.47 -21.15
C VAL A 68 2.10 0.31 -20.18
N SER A 69 1.00 -0.44 -20.36
CA SER A 69 0.73 -1.63 -19.53
C SER A 69 1.81 -2.71 -19.72
N ILE A 70 2.21 -3.00 -20.97
CA ILE A 70 3.27 -3.97 -21.24
C ILE A 70 4.61 -3.49 -20.69
N ALA A 71 4.91 -2.18 -20.83
CA ALA A 71 6.13 -1.59 -20.29
C ALA A 71 6.16 -1.69 -18.74
N ALA A 72 5.05 -1.43 -18.06
CA ALA A 72 4.96 -1.57 -16.61
C ALA A 72 5.28 -3.00 -16.15
N PHE A 73 4.65 -4.02 -16.76
CA PHE A 73 4.99 -5.42 -16.48
C PHE A 73 6.46 -5.76 -16.83
N GLY A 74 6.99 -5.21 -17.93
CA GLY A 74 8.38 -5.37 -18.32
C GLY A 74 9.35 -4.80 -17.29
N VAL A 75 9.06 -3.61 -16.75
CA VAL A 75 9.81 -2.98 -15.66
C VAL A 75 9.80 -3.85 -14.41
N MET A 76 8.67 -4.50 -14.07
CA MET A 76 8.57 -5.42 -12.95
C MET A 76 9.53 -6.61 -13.11
N ILE A 77 9.54 -7.26 -14.29
CA ILE A 77 10.43 -8.39 -14.58
C ILE A 77 11.88 -7.94 -14.51
N LEU A 78 12.21 -6.82 -15.17
CA LEU A 78 13.55 -6.27 -15.21
C LEU A 78 14.08 -5.92 -13.81
N SER A 79 13.24 -5.32 -12.98
CA SER A 79 13.59 -5.02 -11.60
C SER A 79 13.84 -6.28 -10.77
N GLY A 80 13.06 -7.36 -10.99
CA GLY A 80 13.30 -8.66 -10.36
C GLY A 80 14.67 -9.24 -10.73
N VAL A 81 15.05 -9.17 -12.00
CA VAL A 81 16.39 -9.60 -12.46
C VAL A 81 17.49 -8.75 -11.84
N PHE A 82 17.32 -7.42 -11.79
CA PHE A 82 18.31 -6.54 -11.17
C PHE A 82 18.42 -6.73 -9.67
N ILE A 83 17.30 -7.00 -8.96
CA ILE A 83 17.31 -7.37 -7.55
C ILE A 83 18.11 -8.67 -7.35
N TYR A 84 17.89 -9.68 -8.19
CA TYR A 84 18.62 -10.94 -8.12
C TYR A 84 20.15 -10.75 -8.31
N LEU A 85 20.54 -9.90 -9.23
CA LEU A 85 21.95 -9.61 -9.52
C LEU A 85 22.59 -8.61 -8.54
N SER A 86 21.83 -8.06 -7.60
CA SER A 86 22.32 -7.01 -6.70
C SER A 86 23.27 -7.57 -5.63
N ASN A 87 24.53 -7.10 -5.65
CA ASN A 87 25.57 -7.48 -4.71
C ASN A 87 25.90 -6.36 -3.71
N SER A 88 25.25 -5.21 -3.81
CA SER A 88 25.46 -4.06 -2.93
C SER A 88 24.14 -3.37 -2.61
N PHE A 89 24.09 -2.70 -1.44
CA PHE A 89 22.89 -1.96 -1.03
C PHE A 89 22.47 -0.86 -2.02
N PRO A 90 23.36 -0.04 -2.61
CA PRO A 90 22.97 0.93 -3.62
C PRO A 90 22.35 0.30 -4.88
N MET A 91 22.92 -0.81 -5.35
CA MET A 91 22.38 -1.54 -6.51
C MET A 91 21.00 -2.13 -6.19
N PHE A 92 20.86 -2.75 -5.02
CA PHE A 92 19.59 -3.25 -4.55
C PHE A 92 18.54 -2.13 -4.44
N SER A 93 18.87 -1.03 -3.76
CA SER A 93 17.95 0.11 -3.55
C SER A 93 17.49 0.71 -4.88
N SER A 94 18.39 0.83 -5.87
CA SER A 94 18.04 1.33 -7.21
C SER A 94 17.10 0.36 -7.95
N SER A 95 17.37 -0.94 -7.85
CA SER A 95 16.55 -1.98 -8.48
C SER A 95 15.17 -2.06 -7.82
N TYR A 96 15.13 -1.90 -6.51
CA TYR A 96 13.92 -1.90 -5.72
C TYR A 96 13.07 -0.63 -5.97
N PHE A 97 13.72 0.53 -6.10
CA PHE A 97 13.07 1.76 -6.55
C PHE A 97 12.45 1.60 -7.94
N LEU A 98 13.16 0.96 -8.88
CA LEU A 98 12.64 0.66 -10.21
C LEU A 98 11.39 -0.25 -10.15
N MET A 99 11.37 -1.22 -9.26
CA MET A 99 10.18 -2.07 -9.02
C MET A 99 8.96 -1.21 -8.61
N TYR A 100 9.15 -0.23 -7.75
CA TYR A 100 8.05 0.65 -7.32
C TYR A 100 7.63 1.66 -8.37
N ILE A 101 8.53 2.05 -9.28
CA ILE A 101 8.13 2.73 -10.53
C ILE A 101 7.22 1.81 -11.36
N GLY A 102 7.59 0.55 -11.54
CA GLY A 102 6.74 -0.44 -12.22
C GLY A 102 5.38 -0.62 -11.56
N ASN A 103 5.33 -0.70 -10.22
CA ASN A 103 4.10 -0.80 -9.45
C ASN A 103 3.16 0.39 -9.67
N GLY A 104 3.67 1.62 -9.57
CA GLY A 104 2.86 2.82 -9.79
C GLY A 104 2.37 2.94 -11.23
N MET A 105 3.22 2.60 -12.21
CA MET A 105 2.81 2.53 -13.62
C MET A 105 1.70 1.48 -13.83
N LEU A 106 1.84 0.32 -13.21
CA LEU A 106 0.90 -0.79 -13.35
C LEU A 106 -0.48 -0.44 -12.79
N GLU A 107 -0.52 0.11 -11.59
CA GLU A 107 -1.79 0.49 -10.95
C GLU A 107 -2.55 1.52 -11.78
N ILE A 108 -1.90 2.60 -12.21
CA ILE A 108 -2.54 3.64 -13.02
C ILE A 108 -2.97 3.11 -14.38
N ALA A 109 -2.12 2.33 -15.06
CA ALA A 109 -2.45 1.77 -16.37
C ALA A 109 -3.65 0.81 -16.29
N LEU A 110 -3.68 -0.08 -15.28
CA LEU A 110 -4.78 -1.02 -15.10
C LEU A 110 -6.07 -0.31 -14.65
N ALA A 111 -5.99 0.74 -13.85
CA ALA A 111 -7.15 1.54 -13.46
C ALA A 111 -7.77 2.24 -14.68
N ILE A 112 -6.95 2.86 -15.54
CA ILE A 112 -7.42 3.48 -16.80
C ILE A 112 -8.02 2.42 -17.73
N LEU A 113 -7.36 1.27 -17.89
CA LEU A 113 -7.85 0.18 -18.73
C LEU A 113 -9.18 -0.36 -18.20
N GLY A 114 -9.31 -0.57 -16.91
CA GLY A 114 -10.54 -1.01 -16.25
C GLY A 114 -11.67 -0.02 -16.46
N ALA A 115 -11.42 1.27 -16.28
CA ALA A 115 -12.43 2.31 -16.49
C ALA A 115 -12.97 2.35 -17.93
N ARG A 116 -12.13 2.02 -18.92
CA ARG A 116 -12.53 1.97 -20.35
C ARG A 116 -13.29 0.69 -20.73
N ILE A 117 -13.00 -0.43 -20.05
CA ILE A 117 -13.60 -1.74 -20.39
C ILE A 117 -14.86 -2.01 -19.60
N PHE A 118 -14.94 -1.58 -18.35
CA PHE A 118 -16.07 -1.84 -17.46
C PHE A 118 -17.21 -0.85 -17.67
N VAL A 119 -17.83 -0.88 -18.85
CA VAL A 119 -18.94 0.02 -19.20
C VAL A 119 -20.24 -0.37 -18.46
N LYS A 120 -20.43 -1.67 -18.19
CA LYS A 120 -21.57 -2.19 -17.42
C LYS A 120 -21.10 -2.68 -16.05
N ASN A 121 -21.87 -2.38 -15.00
CA ASN A 121 -21.54 -2.78 -13.63
C ASN A 121 -20.10 -2.34 -13.20
N THR A 122 -19.71 -1.14 -13.59
CA THR A 122 -18.36 -0.60 -13.40
C THR A 122 -17.89 -0.75 -11.94
N GLY A 123 -18.73 -0.37 -10.97
CA GLY A 123 -18.43 -0.50 -9.55
C GLY A 123 -18.13 -1.94 -9.12
N THR A 124 -18.96 -2.90 -9.56
CA THR A 124 -18.76 -4.34 -9.26
C THR A 124 -17.45 -4.85 -9.86
N MET A 125 -17.14 -4.48 -11.10
CA MET A 125 -15.93 -4.93 -11.78
C MET A 125 -14.66 -4.30 -11.17
N MET A 126 -14.72 -3.02 -10.81
CA MET A 126 -13.61 -2.37 -10.09
C MET A 126 -13.41 -2.99 -8.70
N ASN A 127 -14.47 -3.27 -7.96
CA ASN A 127 -14.37 -4.00 -6.68
C ASN A 127 -13.78 -5.39 -6.85
N LEU A 128 -14.13 -6.10 -7.94
CA LEU A 128 -13.56 -7.41 -8.23
C LEU A 128 -12.05 -7.33 -8.51
N THR A 129 -11.58 -6.30 -9.23
CA THR A 129 -10.12 -6.11 -9.46
C THR A 129 -9.39 -5.91 -8.14
N HIS A 130 -9.93 -5.06 -7.25
CA HIS A 130 -9.37 -4.89 -5.90
C HIS A 130 -9.53 -6.14 -5.02
N GLY A 131 -10.51 -6.99 -5.28
CA GLY A 131 -10.64 -8.32 -4.68
C GLY A 131 -9.46 -9.23 -5.04
N PHE A 132 -9.04 -9.24 -6.31
CA PHE A 132 -7.84 -9.99 -6.75
C PHE A 132 -6.55 -9.43 -6.11
N TYR A 133 -6.42 -8.11 -6.00
CA TYR A 133 -5.34 -7.49 -5.23
C TYR A 133 -5.35 -7.95 -3.76
N GLY A 134 -6.50 -7.89 -3.09
CA GLY A 134 -6.62 -8.30 -1.69
C GLY A 134 -6.33 -9.79 -1.47
N LEU A 135 -6.80 -10.65 -2.39
CA LEU A 135 -6.52 -12.08 -2.34
C LEU A 135 -5.02 -12.36 -2.49
N SER A 136 -4.37 -11.74 -3.48
CA SER A 136 -2.92 -11.89 -3.68
C SER A 136 -2.12 -11.31 -2.50
N SER A 137 -2.53 -10.17 -1.95
CA SER A 137 -1.93 -9.58 -0.75
C SER A 137 -2.02 -10.51 0.47
N THR A 138 -3.14 -11.24 0.60
CA THR A 138 -3.35 -12.21 1.69
C THR A 138 -2.38 -13.38 1.59
N VAL A 139 -2.16 -13.92 0.40
CA VAL A 139 -1.32 -15.11 0.24
C VAL A 139 0.17 -14.80 0.01
N ALA A 140 0.49 -13.58 -0.43
CA ALA A 140 1.84 -13.14 -0.78
C ALA A 140 2.88 -13.37 0.33
N PRO A 141 2.64 -13.02 1.60
CA PRO A 141 3.63 -13.21 2.66
C PRO A 141 3.97 -14.69 2.90
N LEU A 142 2.96 -15.57 2.83
CA LEU A 142 3.18 -17.02 3.01
C LEU A 142 3.89 -17.64 1.81
N ILE A 143 3.52 -17.25 0.58
CA ILE A 143 4.19 -17.72 -0.63
C ILE A 143 5.66 -17.25 -0.63
N ALA A 144 5.92 -15.98 -0.29
CA ALA A 144 7.25 -15.44 -0.21
C ALA A 144 8.13 -16.21 0.79
N THR A 145 7.60 -16.46 2.00
CA THR A 145 8.31 -17.23 3.02
C THR A 145 8.57 -18.67 2.56
N GLY A 146 7.58 -19.30 1.93
CA GLY A 146 7.72 -20.65 1.36
C GLY A 146 8.80 -20.69 0.27
N LEU A 147 8.79 -19.76 -0.68
CA LEU A 147 9.77 -19.69 -1.76
C LEU A 147 11.20 -19.48 -1.25
N MET A 148 11.38 -18.65 -0.23
CA MET A 148 12.70 -18.44 0.39
C MET A 148 13.25 -19.68 1.07
N SER A 149 12.40 -20.68 1.37
CA SER A 149 12.78 -21.96 1.96
C SER A 149 13.02 -23.07 0.92
N VAL A 150 12.74 -22.80 -0.37
CA VAL A 150 12.92 -23.79 -1.45
C VAL A 150 14.39 -23.86 -1.87
N SER A 151 14.90 -25.07 -2.02
CA SER A 151 16.21 -25.32 -2.62
C SER A 151 16.04 -25.71 -4.10
N VAL A 152 16.72 -24.97 -4.98
CA VAL A 152 16.76 -25.26 -6.42
C VAL A 152 18.21 -25.55 -6.82
N PHE A 153 18.44 -26.71 -7.39
CA PHE A 153 19.80 -27.19 -7.75
C PHE A 153 20.82 -27.17 -6.59
N GLY A 154 20.36 -27.41 -5.37
CA GLY A 154 21.20 -27.43 -4.17
C GLY A 154 21.47 -26.04 -3.53
N HIS A 155 20.93 -24.96 -4.08
CA HIS A 155 21.01 -23.61 -3.53
C HIS A 155 19.65 -23.14 -3.06
N MET A 156 19.60 -22.52 -1.88
CA MET A 156 18.38 -21.87 -1.38
C MET A 156 18.03 -20.68 -2.28
N LEU A 157 16.73 -20.53 -2.59
CA LEU A 157 16.27 -19.44 -3.44
C LEU A 157 16.49 -18.06 -2.80
N ASP A 158 16.61 -17.99 -1.50
CA ASP A 158 16.71 -16.78 -0.69
C ASP A 158 15.68 -15.69 -1.08
N TRP A 159 15.81 -14.48 -0.54
CA TRP A 159 14.91 -13.36 -0.86
C TRP A 159 15.13 -12.83 -2.28
N ARG A 160 16.33 -12.90 -2.85
CA ARG A 160 16.63 -12.48 -4.23
C ARG A 160 15.93 -13.39 -5.23
N GLY A 161 16.06 -14.69 -5.05
CA GLY A 161 15.38 -15.70 -5.87
C GLY A 161 13.86 -15.61 -5.76
N MET A 162 13.34 -15.34 -4.58
CA MET A 162 11.93 -15.10 -4.38
C MET A 162 11.42 -13.88 -5.16
N TYR A 163 12.15 -12.73 -5.15
CA TYR A 163 11.75 -11.56 -5.94
C TYR A 163 11.74 -11.84 -7.44
N VAL A 164 12.76 -12.46 -7.99
CA VAL A 164 12.79 -12.77 -9.43
C VAL A 164 11.67 -13.74 -9.82
N ALA A 165 11.41 -14.76 -9.01
CA ALA A 165 10.33 -15.71 -9.26
C ALA A 165 8.95 -15.03 -9.26
N MET A 166 8.66 -14.23 -8.23
CA MET A 166 7.36 -13.56 -8.09
C MET A 166 7.14 -12.48 -9.15
N LEU A 167 8.15 -11.66 -9.45
CA LEU A 167 8.03 -10.60 -10.45
C LEU A 167 7.98 -11.14 -11.87
N SER A 168 8.58 -12.31 -12.14
CA SER A 168 8.47 -13.00 -13.43
C SER A 168 7.05 -13.46 -13.76
N LEU A 169 6.15 -13.56 -12.78
CA LEU A 169 4.72 -13.81 -13.03
C LEU A 169 4.09 -12.70 -13.91
N SER A 170 4.71 -11.53 -14.00
CA SER A 170 4.33 -10.45 -14.93
C SER A 170 4.37 -10.88 -16.41
N ILE A 171 5.04 -11.97 -16.75
CA ILE A 171 5.02 -12.56 -18.11
C ILE A 171 3.59 -12.96 -18.48
N LEU A 172 2.81 -13.49 -17.54
CA LEU A 172 1.45 -13.96 -17.82
C LEU A 172 0.55 -12.83 -18.35
N PRO A 173 0.35 -11.71 -17.63
CA PRO A 173 -0.47 -10.61 -18.16
C PRO A 173 0.13 -9.98 -19.44
N ILE A 174 1.45 -9.98 -19.65
CA ILE A 174 2.06 -9.54 -20.93
C ILE A 174 1.55 -10.40 -22.08
N LEU A 175 1.54 -11.72 -21.95
CA LEU A 175 1.09 -12.63 -23.01
C LEU A 175 -0.37 -12.38 -23.38
N PHE A 176 -1.22 -12.10 -22.40
CA PHE A 176 -2.61 -11.71 -22.65
C PHE A 176 -2.74 -10.31 -23.26
N ALA A 177 -1.94 -9.34 -22.79
CA ALA A 177 -1.92 -7.98 -23.33
C ALA A 177 -1.49 -7.94 -24.80
N LEU A 178 -0.46 -8.70 -25.16
CA LEU A 178 0.03 -8.78 -26.55
C LEU A 178 -1.05 -9.27 -27.51
N ARG A 179 -1.87 -10.25 -27.08
CA ARG A 179 -2.94 -10.84 -27.89
C ARG A 179 -4.27 -10.08 -27.81
N SER A 180 -4.35 -9.05 -26.99
CA SER A 180 -5.56 -8.24 -26.82
C SER A 180 -5.55 -7.00 -27.69
N SER A 181 -6.70 -6.64 -28.25
CA SER A 181 -6.97 -5.28 -28.74
C SER A 181 -7.38 -4.42 -27.55
N PHE A 182 -6.77 -3.24 -27.38
CA PHE A 182 -7.11 -2.29 -26.33
C PHE A 182 -7.99 -1.18 -26.89
N PRO A 183 -8.84 -0.53 -26.07
CA PRO A 183 -9.64 0.60 -26.52
C PRO A 183 -8.73 1.74 -26.99
N SER A 184 -9.18 2.49 -28.01
CA SER A 184 -8.50 3.67 -28.52
C SER A 184 -8.45 4.79 -27.46
N ASP A 185 -7.45 5.67 -27.59
CA ASP A 185 -7.16 6.73 -26.60
C ASP A 185 -8.02 8.01 -26.79
N GLU A 186 -9.24 7.91 -27.34
CA GLU A 186 -10.14 9.05 -27.39
C GLU A 186 -10.59 9.44 -25.98
N VAL A 187 -9.87 10.41 -25.42
CA VAL A 187 -10.21 11.01 -24.12
C VAL A 187 -11.17 12.17 -24.38
N ALA A 188 -12.41 12.05 -23.92
CA ALA A 188 -13.32 13.18 -23.84
C ALA A 188 -12.63 14.30 -23.01
N HIS A 189 -12.53 15.50 -23.57
CA HIS A 189 -12.15 16.69 -22.84
C HIS A 189 -13.30 17.05 -21.89
N GLU A 190 -13.27 16.53 -20.68
CA GLU A 190 -14.14 17.04 -19.62
C GLU A 190 -13.61 18.39 -19.14
N ASP A 191 -14.50 19.33 -18.90
CA ASP A 191 -14.21 20.64 -18.29
C ASP A 191 -13.69 20.42 -16.86
N ARG A 192 -12.36 20.45 -16.71
CA ARG A 192 -11.71 20.19 -15.42
C ARG A 192 -11.84 21.43 -14.53
N VAL A 193 -12.35 21.23 -13.32
CA VAL A 193 -12.29 22.26 -12.28
C VAL A 193 -10.80 22.59 -12.01
N PRO A 194 -10.40 23.88 -12.06
CA PRO A 194 -9.01 24.24 -11.83
C PRO A 194 -8.55 23.82 -10.43
N MET A 195 -7.39 23.15 -10.33
CA MET A 195 -6.76 22.73 -9.08
C MET A 195 -6.71 23.86 -8.03
N LYS A 196 -6.40 25.10 -8.49
CA LYS A 196 -6.31 26.29 -7.63
C LYS A 196 -7.62 26.59 -6.87
N THR A 197 -8.77 26.25 -7.43
CA THR A 197 -10.08 26.42 -6.79
C THR A 197 -10.25 25.40 -5.66
N LEU A 198 -9.89 24.15 -5.90
CA LEU A 198 -10.00 23.06 -4.93
C LEU A 198 -9.03 23.24 -3.76
N MET A 199 -7.83 23.74 -4.00
CA MET A 199 -6.83 24.01 -2.94
C MET A 199 -7.31 25.03 -1.89
N ARG A 200 -8.36 25.79 -2.15
CA ARG A 200 -8.93 26.74 -1.18
C ARG A 200 -9.95 26.09 -0.25
N ASP A 201 -10.44 24.89 -0.57
CA ASP A 201 -11.42 24.20 0.26
C ASP A 201 -10.74 23.49 1.45
N ARG A 202 -11.07 23.91 2.66
CA ARG A 202 -10.56 23.32 3.90
C ARG A 202 -10.95 21.85 4.05
N VAL A 203 -12.14 21.46 3.56
CA VAL A 203 -12.61 20.08 3.65
C VAL A 203 -11.71 19.15 2.85
N LEU A 204 -11.26 19.59 1.66
CA LEU A 204 -10.33 18.79 0.85
C LEU A 204 -8.99 18.57 1.57
N TRP A 205 -8.47 19.57 2.28
CA TRP A 205 -7.25 19.41 3.08
C TRP A 205 -7.43 18.44 4.25
N PHE A 206 -8.60 18.43 4.89
CA PHE A 206 -8.92 17.38 5.87
C PHE A 206 -8.91 16.00 5.23
N MET A 207 -9.46 15.83 4.01
CA MET A 207 -9.40 14.55 3.29
C MET A 207 -7.96 14.14 2.98
N VAL A 208 -7.10 15.09 2.57
CA VAL A 208 -5.67 14.84 2.36
C VAL A 208 -5.01 14.33 3.64
N LEU A 209 -5.23 14.98 4.77
CA LEU A 209 -4.63 14.58 6.05
C LEU A 209 -5.14 13.22 6.52
N ILE A 210 -6.47 13.01 6.49
CA ILE A 210 -7.09 11.74 6.86
C ILE A 210 -6.54 10.60 6.01
N LEU A 211 -6.47 10.79 4.69
CA LEU A 211 -5.97 9.78 3.77
C LEU A 211 -4.47 9.54 3.96
N SER A 212 -3.67 10.59 4.12
CA SER A 212 -2.22 10.46 4.32
C SER A 212 -1.89 9.64 5.56
N PHE A 213 -2.48 9.98 6.71
CA PHE A 213 -2.25 9.22 7.94
C PHE A 213 -2.85 7.81 7.87
N GLY A 214 -4.01 7.63 7.23
CA GLY A 214 -4.63 6.34 7.04
C GLY A 214 -3.77 5.40 6.18
N VAL A 215 -3.26 5.89 5.06
CA VAL A 215 -2.45 5.07 4.14
C VAL A 215 -1.04 4.81 4.69
N VAL A 216 -0.44 5.75 5.45
CA VAL A 216 0.78 5.45 6.21
C VAL A 216 0.56 4.26 7.14
N SER A 217 -0.58 4.21 7.85
CA SER A 217 -0.93 3.07 8.72
C SER A 217 -1.11 1.76 7.95
N GLU A 218 -1.57 1.80 6.70
CA GLU A 218 -1.74 0.61 5.84
C GLU A 218 -0.38 0.10 5.32
N LEU A 219 0.34 0.96 4.60
CA LEU A 219 1.55 0.57 3.89
C LEU A 219 2.71 0.23 4.83
N ALA A 220 2.79 0.89 5.98
CA ALA A 220 3.81 0.61 6.97
C ALA A 220 3.65 -0.78 7.58
N VAL A 221 2.43 -1.29 7.77
CA VAL A 221 2.22 -2.66 8.28
C VAL A 221 2.87 -3.68 7.35
N GLY A 222 2.71 -3.54 6.02
CA GLY A 222 3.34 -4.41 5.03
C GLY A 222 4.87 -4.45 5.13
N GLY A 223 5.49 -3.34 5.53
CA GLY A 223 6.95 -3.24 5.68
C GLY A 223 7.48 -3.59 7.07
N TRP A 224 6.73 -3.32 8.12
CA TRP A 224 7.26 -3.36 9.49
C TRP A 224 6.73 -4.51 10.35
N LEU A 225 5.55 -5.11 10.06
CA LEU A 225 4.93 -6.09 10.95
C LEU A 225 5.77 -7.36 11.13
N VAL A 226 6.25 -7.96 10.05
CA VAL A 226 7.06 -9.19 10.12
C VAL A 226 8.36 -8.91 10.85
N ASN A 227 9.04 -7.80 10.52
CA ASN A 227 10.26 -7.37 11.20
C ASN A 227 10.05 -7.15 12.71
N PHE A 228 8.94 -6.52 13.09
CA PHE A 228 8.55 -6.33 14.49
C PHE A 228 8.36 -7.68 15.21
N LEU A 229 7.56 -8.59 14.63
CA LEU A 229 7.23 -9.88 15.27
C LEU A 229 8.45 -10.79 15.39
N GLU A 230 9.31 -10.86 14.38
CA GLU A 230 10.54 -11.65 14.43
C GLU A 230 11.53 -11.10 15.47
N LYS A 231 11.72 -9.79 15.55
CA LYS A 231 12.72 -9.19 16.44
C LYS A 231 12.21 -8.99 17.87
N ALA A 232 10.97 -8.51 18.04
CA ALA A 232 10.43 -8.20 19.36
C ALA A 232 9.86 -9.42 20.07
N TYR A 233 9.12 -10.31 19.35
CA TYR A 233 8.48 -11.49 19.92
C TYR A 233 9.24 -12.79 19.62
N LYS A 234 10.35 -12.73 18.88
CA LYS A 234 11.14 -13.91 18.48
C LYS A 234 10.34 -14.96 17.72
N TRP A 235 9.34 -14.51 16.97
CA TRP A 235 8.56 -15.44 16.16
C TRP A 235 9.35 -15.94 14.96
N GLU A 236 9.10 -17.21 14.59
CA GLU A 236 9.60 -17.76 13.35
C GLU A 236 8.98 -17.03 12.14
N GLY A 237 9.73 -16.93 11.05
CA GLY A 237 9.30 -16.20 9.86
C GLY A 237 7.96 -16.65 9.29
N VAL A 238 7.64 -17.96 9.36
CA VAL A 238 6.34 -18.52 8.93
C VAL A 238 5.20 -17.95 9.78
N LYS A 239 5.36 -17.96 11.11
CA LYS A 239 4.35 -17.44 12.05
C LYS A 239 4.17 -15.92 11.88
N ALA A 240 5.27 -15.17 11.75
CA ALA A 240 5.23 -13.73 11.55
C ALA A 240 4.57 -13.35 10.21
N SER A 241 4.92 -14.05 9.12
CA SER A 241 4.30 -13.88 7.81
C SER A 241 2.83 -14.28 7.80
N GLY A 242 2.46 -15.30 8.55
CA GLY A 242 1.06 -15.70 8.77
C GLY A 242 0.23 -14.60 9.43
N MET A 243 0.81 -13.84 10.36
CA MET A 243 0.13 -12.68 10.96
C MET A 243 -0.08 -11.55 9.94
N LEU A 244 0.90 -11.28 9.07
CA LEU A 244 0.73 -10.31 7.99
C LEU A 244 -0.33 -10.77 6.99
N SER A 245 -0.36 -12.05 6.65
CA SER A 245 -1.42 -12.64 5.83
C SER A 245 -2.79 -12.51 6.48
N ALA A 246 -2.90 -12.74 7.79
CA ALA A 246 -4.14 -12.56 8.55
C ALA A 246 -4.60 -11.09 8.55
N PHE A 247 -3.66 -10.13 8.67
CA PHE A 247 -3.96 -8.71 8.52
C PHE A 247 -4.60 -8.41 7.16
N PHE A 248 -3.99 -8.86 6.06
CA PHE A 248 -4.54 -8.64 4.72
C PHE A 248 -5.82 -9.42 4.45
N LEU A 249 -6.01 -10.59 5.08
CA LEU A 249 -7.28 -11.30 5.02
C LEU A 249 -8.40 -10.49 5.70
N CYS A 250 -8.17 -10.02 6.92
CA CYS A 250 -9.11 -9.15 7.63
C CYS A 250 -9.41 -7.87 6.85
N PHE A 251 -8.38 -7.26 6.29
CA PHE A 251 -8.48 -6.09 5.44
C PHE A 251 -9.34 -6.32 4.19
N THR A 252 -9.11 -7.42 3.48
CA THR A 252 -9.85 -7.77 2.26
C THR A 252 -11.31 -8.08 2.57
N LEU A 253 -11.57 -8.89 3.61
CA LEU A 253 -12.92 -9.23 4.03
C LEU A 253 -13.69 -7.99 4.50
N ALA A 254 -13.03 -7.09 5.23
CA ALA A 254 -13.64 -5.84 5.66
C ALA A 254 -14.08 -4.97 4.46
N ARG A 255 -13.25 -4.83 3.44
CA ARG A 255 -13.61 -4.10 2.21
C ARG A 255 -14.83 -4.68 1.51
N LEU A 256 -14.97 -6.01 1.50
CA LEU A 256 -16.11 -6.68 0.87
C LEU A 256 -17.41 -6.55 1.68
N ILE A 257 -17.32 -6.55 3.02
CA ILE A 257 -18.48 -6.67 3.91
C ILE A 257 -18.95 -5.29 4.42
N LEU A 258 -18.02 -4.38 4.72
CA LEU A 258 -18.34 -3.15 5.47
C LEU A 258 -18.77 -1.98 4.59
N GLY A 259 -18.65 -2.07 3.26
CA GLY A 259 -19.11 -1.02 2.34
C GLY A 259 -20.56 -0.59 2.58
N PRO A 260 -21.54 -1.52 2.62
CA PRO A 260 -22.94 -1.19 2.91
C PRO A 260 -23.18 -0.58 4.31
N ILE A 261 -22.31 -0.87 5.26
CA ILE A 261 -22.38 -0.28 6.61
C ILE A 261 -21.94 1.20 6.55
N THR A 262 -20.86 1.47 5.81
CA THR A 262 -20.37 2.84 5.57
C THR A 262 -21.46 3.73 4.95
N ASP A 263 -22.20 3.21 3.96
CA ASP A 263 -23.29 3.93 3.32
C ASP A 263 -24.45 4.26 4.30
N LYS A 264 -24.70 3.38 5.27
CA LYS A 264 -25.77 3.57 6.26
C LYS A 264 -25.43 4.56 7.37
N ILE A 265 -24.21 4.50 7.89
CA ILE A 265 -23.79 5.34 9.04
C ILE A 265 -23.19 6.68 8.60
N GLY A 266 -22.88 6.83 7.31
CA GLY A 266 -22.26 8.01 6.72
C GLY A 266 -20.73 7.95 6.72
N PHE A 267 -20.13 8.60 5.72
CA PHE A 267 -18.70 8.48 5.42
C PHE A 267 -17.80 8.95 6.58
N ILE A 268 -18.07 10.13 7.12
CA ILE A 268 -17.20 10.72 8.16
C ILE A 268 -17.27 9.93 9.47
N LEU A 269 -18.46 9.47 9.86
CA LEU A 269 -18.62 8.65 11.06
C LEU A 269 -17.93 7.29 10.89
N SER A 270 -17.99 6.70 9.69
CA SER A 270 -17.26 5.49 9.35
C SER A 270 -15.74 5.68 9.52
N LEU A 271 -15.19 6.80 9.01
CA LEU A 271 -13.76 7.11 9.18
C LEU A 271 -13.36 7.19 10.66
N ILE A 272 -14.18 7.82 11.52
CA ILE A 272 -13.91 7.91 12.96
C ILE A 272 -13.89 6.52 13.60
N ILE A 273 -14.93 5.72 13.34
CA ILE A 273 -15.09 4.40 13.97
C ILE A 273 -13.98 3.45 13.53
N PHE A 274 -13.76 3.34 12.23
CA PHE A 274 -12.83 2.36 11.68
C PHE A 274 -11.37 2.70 11.95
N SER A 275 -10.96 3.97 11.79
CA SER A 275 -9.59 4.36 12.13
C SER A 275 -9.32 4.31 13.64
N GLY A 276 -10.30 4.68 14.47
CA GLY A 276 -10.24 4.53 15.92
C GLY A 276 -10.13 3.08 16.35
N PHE A 277 -10.90 2.17 15.76
CA PHE A 277 -10.80 0.73 15.99
C PHE A 277 -9.41 0.21 15.63
N SER A 278 -8.87 0.59 14.48
CA SER A 278 -7.51 0.19 14.08
C SER A 278 -6.45 0.68 15.06
N ALA A 279 -6.54 1.94 15.52
CA ALA A 279 -5.63 2.49 16.52
C ALA A 279 -5.69 1.70 17.83
N LEU A 280 -6.89 1.43 18.33
CA LEU A 280 -7.09 0.65 19.56
C LEU A 280 -6.52 -0.76 19.44
N CYS A 281 -6.75 -1.45 18.32
CA CYS A 281 -6.18 -2.77 18.07
C CYS A 281 -4.65 -2.72 18.03
N THR A 282 -4.06 -1.75 17.32
CA THR A 282 -2.60 -1.62 17.21
C THR A 282 -1.96 -1.34 18.58
N PHE A 283 -2.47 -0.39 19.37
CA PHE A 283 -1.96 -0.12 20.70
C PHE A 283 -2.22 -1.28 21.66
N GLY A 284 -3.40 -1.91 21.57
CA GLY A 284 -3.73 -3.10 22.36
C GLY A 284 -2.76 -4.26 22.11
N ALA A 285 -2.37 -4.49 20.85
CA ALA A 285 -1.38 -5.50 20.48
C ALA A 285 0.02 -5.17 21.05
N ILE A 286 0.43 -3.91 20.99
CA ILE A 286 1.74 -3.50 21.51
C ILE A 286 1.82 -3.60 23.03
N ILE A 287 0.79 -3.10 23.73
CA ILE A 287 0.73 -3.08 25.20
C ILE A 287 0.51 -4.47 25.77
N GLY A 288 -0.39 -5.25 25.14
CA GLY A 288 -0.72 -6.60 25.58
C GLY A 288 0.35 -7.64 25.21
N GLY A 289 1.28 -7.27 24.31
CA GLY A 289 2.38 -8.14 23.91
C GLY A 289 1.92 -9.38 23.10
N GLU A 290 2.72 -10.43 23.16
CA GLU A 290 2.49 -11.64 22.36
C GLU A 290 1.08 -12.26 22.52
N PRO A 291 0.47 -12.33 23.72
CA PRO A 291 -0.89 -12.88 23.88
C PRO A 291 -1.96 -12.13 23.09
N LEU A 292 -1.79 -10.83 22.87
CA LEU A 292 -2.74 -9.99 22.12
C LEU A 292 -2.27 -9.67 20.70
N ALA A 293 -1.25 -10.37 20.19
CA ALA A 293 -0.71 -10.12 18.84
C ALA A 293 -1.77 -10.29 17.73
N PHE A 294 -2.82 -11.10 17.92
CA PHE A 294 -3.93 -11.23 16.97
C PHE A 294 -4.64 -9.89 16.66
N LEU A 295 -4.53 -8.90 17.56
CA LEU A 295 -5.06 -7.56 17.34
C LEU A 295 -4.36 -6.83 16.19
N PHE A 296 -3.11 -7.20 15.85
CA PHE A 296 -2.47 -6.69 14.63
C PHE A 296 -3.25 -7.09 13.37
N ALA A 297 -3.75 -8.33 13.30
CA ALA A 297 -4.61 -8.75 12.20
C ALA A 297 -5.96 -8.00 12.22
N ALA A 298 -6.58 -7.85 13.40
CA ALA A 298 -7.85 -7.14 13.55
C ALA A 298 -7.75 -5.65 13.15
N ALA A 299 -6.58 -5.01 13.35
CA ALA A 299 -6.35 -3.63 12.91
C ALA A 299 -6.59 -3.44 11.40
N GLY A 300 -6.37 -4.49 10.60
CA GLY A 300 -6.64 -4.49 9.16
C GLY A 300 -8.10 -4.19 8.81
N ILE A 301 -9.05 -4.58 9.67
CA ILE A 301 -10.49 -4.29 9.47
C ILE A 301 -10.73 -2.78 9.43
N GLY A 302 -10.12 -2.04 10.35
CA GLY A 302 -10.31 -0.59 10.45
C GLY A 302 -9.60 0.18 9.34
N ILE A 303 -8.36 -0.19 9.04
CA ILE A 303 -7.57 0.47 7.98
C ILE A 303 -8.22 0.30 6.61
N ALA A 304 -8.81 -0.87 6.33
CA ALA A 304 -9.38 -1.22 5.04
C ALA A 304 -10.40 -0.21 4.52
N MET A 305 -11.15 0.43 5.42
CA MET A 305 -12.26 1.30 5.07
C MET A 305 -11.84 2.75 4.80
N ILE A 306 -10.60 3.16 5.16
CA ILE A 306 -10.19 4.57 5.08
C ILE A 306 -10.14 5.05 3.63
N TYR A 307 -9.37 4.37 2.77
CA TYR A 307 -9.18 4.78 1.38
C TYR A 307 -10.50 4.85 0.59
N PRO A 308 -11.32 3.78 0.51
CA PRO A 308 -12.55 3.81 -0.28
C PRO A 308 -13.57 4.82 0.26
N THR A 309 -13.63 5.02 1.57
CA THR A 309 -14.55 5.98 2.18
C THR A 309 -14.17 7.43 1.85
N VAL A 310 -12.88 7.76 1.87
CA VAL A 310 -12.40 9.10 1.46
C VAL A 310 -12.69 9.33 -0.02
N MET A 311 -12.45 8.35 -0.89
CA MET A 311 -12.75 8.46 -2.32
C MET A 311 -14.25 8.68 -2.57
N ALA A 312 -15.11 7.92 -1.89
CA ALA A 312 -16.57 8.05 -2.00
C ALA A 312 -17.05 9.42 -1.51
N PHE A 313 -16.50 9.91 -0.39
CA PHE A 313 -16.83 11.24 0.11
C PHE A 313 -16.43 12.35 -0.87
N ILE A 314 -15.21 12.29 -1.44
CA ILE A 314 -14.73 13.26 -2.43
C ILE A 314 -15.63 13.24 -3.67
N ALA A 315 -15.96 12.07 -4.19
CA ALA A 315 -16.82 11.92 -5.36
C ALA A 315 -18.21 12.54 -5.15
N LYS A 316 -18.78 12.38 -3.94
CA LYS A 316 -20.09 12.91 -3.61
C LYS A 316 -20.07 14.43 -3.37
N ARG A 317 -18.98 14.95 -2.78
CA ARG A 317 -18.86 16.38 -2.46
C ARG A 317 -18.47 17.24 -3.66
N TYR A 318 -17.65 16.70 -4.55
CA TYR A 318 -17.10 17.43 -5.71
C TYR A 318 -17.54 16.82 -7.06
N PRO A 319 -18.85 16.74 -7.37
CA PRO A 319 -19.33 16.02 -8.54
C PRO A 319 -18.78 16.56 -9.87
N ASN A 320 -18.55 17.88 -9.97
CA ASN A 320 -18.00 18.54 -11.16
C ASN A 320 -16.45 18.62 -11.18
N GLY A 321 -15.77 18.09 -10.17
CA GLY A 321 -14.30 18.19 -10.03
C GLY A 321 -13.71 16.96 -9.36
N THR A 322 -14.41 15.82 -9.37
CA THR A 322 -14.03 14.57 -8.70
C THR A 322 -12.62 14.14 -9.06
N ASP A 323 -12.28 14.07 -10.35
CA ASP A 323 -10.98 13.59 -10.82
C ASP A 323 -9.82 14.48 -10.32
N THR A 324 -10.03 15.81 -10.36
CA THR A 324 -9.04 16.76 -9.89
C THR A 324 -8.86 16.67 -8.37
N ALA A 325 -9.96 16.54 -7.61
CA ALA A 325 -9.91 16.42 -6.15
C ALA A 325 -9.28 15.09 -5.70
N ILE A 326 -9.61 13.98 -6.35
CA ILE A 326 -8.99 12.67 -6.09
C ILE A 326 -7.50 12.73 -6.41
N THR A 327 -7.12 13.22 -7.60
CA THR A 327 -5.71 13.32 -8.01
C THR A 327 -4.91 14.15 -7.01
N PHE A 328 -5.43 15.30 -6.59
CA PHE A 328 -4.80 16.15 -5.58
C PHE A 328 -4.60 15.40 -4.25
N THR A 329 -5.66 14.76 -3.77
CA THR A 329 -5.65 14.05 -2.48
C THR A 329 -4.68 12.86 -2.50
N VAL A 330 -4.70 12.05 -3.56
CA VAL A 330 -3.84 10.86 -3.70
C VAL A 330 -2.37 11.26 -3.90
N THR A 331 -2.10 12.33 -4.65
CA THR A 331 -0.72 12.82 -4.81
C THR A 331 -0.12 13.26 -3.47
N LEU A 332 -0.85 14.02 -2.67
CA LEU A 332 -0.38 14.47 -1.36
C LEU A 332 -0.32 13.33 -0.34
N MET A 333 -1.21 12.37 -0.41
CA MET A 333 -1.12 11.10 0.33
C MET A 333 0.20 10.38 0.03
N GLY A 334 0.61 10.30 -1.24
CA GLY A 334 1.89 9.71 -1.63
C GLY A 334 3.09 10.40 -0.96
N VAL A 335 3.07 11.74 -0.89
CA VAL A 335 4.08 12.50 -0.12
C VAL A 335 4.03 12.11 1.36
N GLY A 336 2.84 12.00 1.94
CA GLY A 336 2.65 11.53 3.32
C GLY A 336 3.27 10.15 3.56
N SER A 337 3.11 9.22 2.61
CA SER A 337 3.68 7.87 2.70
C SER A 337 5.22 7.86 2.67
N VAL A 338 5.83 8.73 1.85
CA VAL A 338 7.30 8.92 1.83
C VAL A 338 7.79 9.38 3.19
N ILE A 339 7.19 10.44 3.74
CA ILE A 339 7.57 11.00 5.03
C ILE A 339 7.30 10.00 6.17
N GLY A 340 6.16 9.31 6.15
CA GLY A 340 5.76 8.37 7.18
C GLY A 340 6.74 7.22 7.35
N ASN A 341 7.15 6.56 6.28
CA ASN A 341 8.12 5.46 6.35
C ASN A 341 9.49 5.93 6.85
N TYR A 342 9.95 7.11 6.41
CA TYR A 342 11.19 7.69 6.91
C TYR A 342 11.14 7.97 8.41
N LEU A 343 10.04 8.58 8.89
CA LEU A 343 9.85 8.88 10.29
C LEU A 343 9.79 7.63 11.17
N ILE A 344 9.11 6.56 10.72
CA ILE A 344 9.04 5.30 11.47
C ILE A 344 10.44 4.75 11.71
N GLY A 345 11.26 4.63 10.67
CA GLY A 345 12.63 4.14 10.80
C GLY A 345 13.50 5.03 11.69
N GLY A 346 13.37 6.36 11.53
CA GLY A 346 14.09 7.35 12.37
C GLY A 346 13.70 7.28 13.83
N VAL A 347 12.41 7.14 14.14
CA VAL A 347 11.90 7.01 15.52
C VAL A 347 12.40 5.71 16.16
N ILE A 348 12.40 4.60 15.43
CA ILE A 348 12.92 3.32 15.92
C ILE A 348 14.40 3.48 16.34
N GLU A 349 15.20 4.02 15.43
CA GLU A 349 16.65 4.19 15.66
C GLU A 349 16.94 5.17 16.79
N LEU A 350 16.22 6.29 16.86
CA LEU A 350 16.38 7.29 17.92
C LEU A 350 16.07 6.71 19.30
N VAL A 351 14.96 5.97 19.45
CA VAL A 351 14.59 5.36 20.73
C VAL A 351 15.56 4.23 21.11
N LYS A 352 15.94 3.39 20.14
CA LYS A 352 16.93 2.34 20.31
C LYS A 352 18.24 2.91 20.88
N ASN A 353 18.75 3.97 20.25
CA ASN A 353 20.00 4.62 20.68
C ASN A 353 19.88 5.31 22.04
N GLY A 354 18.74 5.90 22.35
CA GLY A 354 18.46 6.55 23.63
C GLY A 354 18.33 5.58 24.81
N VAL A 355 17.89 4.33 24.55
CA VAL A 355 17.76 3.29 25.60
C VAL A 355 19.01 2.44 25.72
N GLY A 356 19.74 2.25 24.63
CA GLY A 356 20.98 1.45 24.56
C GLY A 356 21.12 0.81 23.18
N SER A 357 21.99 1.38 22.34
CA SER A 357 22.13 1.03 20.90
C SER A 357 22.37 -0.46 20.64
N ASP A 358 23.12 -1.13 21.50
CA ASP A 358 23.52 -2.52 21.35
C ASP A 358 22.74 -3.49 22.24
N THR A 359 21.70 -2.99 22.91
CA THR A 359 20.88 -3.81 23.81
C THR A 359 19.63 -4.32 23.10
N GLN A 360 19.24 -5.54 23.44
CA GLN A 360 17.97 -6.11 22.98
C GLN A 360 16.78 -5.29 23.47
N ILE A 361 16.87 -4.71 24.67
CA ILE A 361 15.83 -3.86 25.25
C ILE A 361 15.67 -2.58 24.42
N GLY A 362 16.78 -1.95 24.01
CA GLY A 362 16.75 -0.79 23.12
C GLY A 362 16.06 -1.09 21.78
N LEU A 363 16.41 -2.22 21.17
CA LEU A 363 15.79 -2.65 19.92
C LEU A 363 14.28 -2.88 20.08
N ILE A 364 13.86 -3.62 21.11
CA ILE A 364 12.44 -3.92 21.35
C ILE A 364 11.65 -2.63 21.59
N ARG A 365 12.15 -1.73 22.45
CA ARG A 365 11.48 -0.44 22.70
C ARG A 365 11.44 0.44 21.46
N GLY A 366 12.52 0.49 20.70
CA GLY A 366 12.54 1.18 19.40
C GLY A 366 11.45 0.67 18.47
N LEU A 367 11.39 -0.64 18.27
CA LEU A 367 10.38 -1.28 17.42
C LEU A 367 8.94 -1.07 17.93
N GLN A 368 8.72 -1.16 19.25
CA GLN A 368 7.41 -0.88 19.86
C GLN A 368 6.99 0.58 19.63
N THR A 369 7.92 1.52 19.77
CA THR A 369 7.63 2.94 19.53
C THR A 369 7.38 3.23 18.06
N GLY A 370 8.19 2.68 17.15
CA GLY A 370 7.98 2.82 15.70
C GLY A 370 6.68 2.20 15.24
N TYR A 371 6.32 1.01 15.74
CA TYR A 371 5.04 0.41 15.43
C TYR A 371 3.88 1.17 16.12
N GLY A 372 4.12 1.74 17.31
CA GLY A 372 3.20 2.67 17.97
C GLY A 372 2.94 3.94 17.17
N PHE A 373 3.93 4.41 16.39
CA PHE A 373 3.74 5.52 15.46
C PHE A 373 2.74 5.17 14.35
N ILE A 374 2.70 3.91 13.89
CA ILE A 374 1.67 3.43 12.95
C ILE A 374 0.27 3.54 13.59
N GLY A 375 0.13 3.07 14.83
CA GLY A 375 -1.11 3.22 15.60
C GLY A 375 -1.50 4.68 15.85
N LEU A 376 -0.49 5.55 16.08
CA LEU A 376 -0.71 6.99 16.22
C LEU A 376 -1.23 7.62 14.93
N CYS A 377 -0.73 7.22 13.77
CA CYS A 377 -1.26 7.67 12.48
C CYS A 377 -2.74 7.32 12.33
N ALA A 378 -3.15 6.09 12.69
CA ALA A 378 -4.56 5.70 12.69
C ALA A 378 -5.40 6.53 13.70
N ALA A 379 -4.86 6.84 14.88
CA ALA A 379 -5.52 7.69 15.86
C ALA A 379 -5.66 9.14 15.37
N ILE A 380 -4.63 9.69 14.74
CA ILE A 380 -4.66 11.04 14.13
C ILE A 380 -5.70 11.08 13.01
N CYS A 381 -5.81 10.03 12.20
CA CYS A 381 -6.86 9.90 11.19
C CYS A 381 -8.26 9.99 11.85
N ALA A 382 -8.50 9.29 12.97
CA ALA A 382 -9.75 9.37 13.70
C ALA A 382 -10.02 10.78 14.25
N VAL A 383 -9.01 11.45 14.81
CA VAL A 383 -9.12 12.82 15.36
C VAL A 383 -9.46 13.82 14.26
N PHE A 384 -8.75 13.80 13.11
CA PHE A 384 -9.09 14.69 12.00
C PHE A 384 -10.47 14.42 11.42
N SER A 385 -10.87 13.15 11.34
CA SER A 385 -12.24 12.79 10.94
C SER A 385 -13.28 13.32 11.93
N PHE A 386 -13.01 13.26 13.23
CA PHE A 386 -13.88 13.80 14.26
C PHE A 386 -13.98 15.33 14.19
N ILE A 387 -12.86 16.03 14.02
CA ILE A 387 -12.87 17.49 13.84
C ILE A 387 -13.70 17.87 12.61
N LEU A 388 -13.48 17.16 11.49
CA LEU A 388 -14.25 17.39 10.27
C LEU A 388 -15.73 17.11 10.46
N TYR A 389 -16.09 16.06 11.19
CA TYR A 389 -17.48 15.76 11.55
C TYR A 389 -18.14 16.95 12.26
N LEU A 390 -17.47 17.56 13.25
CA LEU A 390 -17.99 18.71 13.97
C LEU A 390 -18.16 19.94 13.06
N ILE A 391 -17.22 20.17 12.16
CA ILE A 391 -17.28 21.26 11.18
C ILE A 391 -18.50 21.09 10.27
N LEU A 392 -18.62 19.92 9.62
CA LEU A 392 -19.72 19.64 8.68
C LEU A 392 -21.08 19.60 9.36
N LYS A 393 -21.16 19.10 10.60
CA LYS A 393 -22.39 19.12 11.41
C LYS A 393 -22.85 20.56 11.67
N LYS A 394 -21.91 21.46 12.00
CA LYS A 394 -22.21 22.88 12.22
C LYS A 394 -22.66 23.57 10.93
N GLN A 395 -22.11 23.18 9.79
CA GLN A 395 -22.47 23.70 8.47
C GLN A 395 -23.74 23.06 7.89
N LYS A 396 -24.29 22.02 8.51
CA LYS A 396 -25.40 21.18 8.00
C LYS A 396 -25.06 20.50 6.66
N GLU A 397 -23.80 20.18 6.44
CA GLU A 397 -23.25 19.57 5.22
C GLU A 397 -22.79 18.12 5.43
N LEU A 398 -23.33 17.42 6.44
CA LEU A 398 -23.06 15.98 6.63
C LEU A 398 -23.67 15.19 5.47
N ILE A 399 -22.83 14.44 4.76
CA ILE A 399 -23.16 13.63 3.57
C ILE A 399 -23.13 12.15 3.97
#